data_c0c31638715eef42d01546e3966ee239
#
_entry.id   c0c31638715eef42d01546e3966ee239
#
_cell.length_a   1.000
_cell.length_b   1.000
_cell.length_c   1.000
_cell.angle_alpha   90.00
_cell.angle_beta   90.00
_cell.angle_gamma   90.00
#
_symmetry.space_group_name_H-M   'P 1'
#
loop_
_entity.id
_entity.type
_entity.pdbx_description
1 polymer ?
#
loop_
_entity_poly.entity_id
_entity_poly.type
_entity_poly.pdbx_seq_one_letter_code
_entity_poly.pdbx_strand_id
1 'polypeptide(L)'
;MALKVVPTKGNLISTKKQLQLAVLGYDLLDKKRNVLIKEMMSLLDDVKMVRDEITEAYQNAYDALQEANISLGLISDLVTATPIDYGISIAYRSVMGVEIPKITYHKQPMVCSYNMDRSNSKVDYAYECFYRVKELTVVLAEVENSVYRLANTILSLIHISEPTRHL
;
A
#
# COMPACT_ATOMS: atom_id res chain seq x y z
N MET A 1 15.84 -11.40 -36.51
CA MET A 1 17.14 -11.51 -37.20
C MET A 1 17.89 -12.71 -36.64
N ALA A 2 18.05 -13.79 -37.40
CA ALA A 2 18.85 -14.96 -37.00
C ALA A 2 20.33 -14.55 -37.03
N LEU A 3 20.99 -14.51 -35.89
CA LEU A 3 22.43 -14.33 -35.77
C LEU A 3 23.13 -15.50 -36.55
N LYS A 4 23.77 -15.20 -37.67
CA LYS A 4 24.65 -16.16 -38.37
C LYS A 4 25.85 -16.44 -37.48
N VAL A 5 25.75 -17.43 -36.60
CA VAL A 5 26.84 -17.85 -35.72
C VAL A 5 27.80 -18.68 -36.55
N VAL A 6 29.02 -18.19 -36.72
CA VAL A 6 30.10 -18.96 -37.40
C VAL A 6 30.53 -20.10 -36.48
N PRO A 7 30.55 -21.37 -36.94
CA PRO A 7 30.86 -22.53 -36.11
C PRO A 7 32.38 -22.63 -35.83
N THR A 8 32.81 -21.90 -34.78
CA THR A 8 34.20 -21.93 -34.29
C THR A 8 34.24 -22.45 -32.84
N LYS A 9 35.36 -23.04 -32.45
CA LYS A 9 35.56 -23.51 -31.06
C LYS A 9 35.43 -22.38 -30.06
N GLY A 10 35.88 -21.17 -30.38
CA GLY A 10 35.72 -19.98 -29.52
C GLY A 10 34.25 -19.59 -29.31
N ASN A 11 33.47 -19.56 -30.41
CA ASN A 11 32.03 -19.25 -30.34
C ASN A 11 31.26 -20.31 -29.54
N LEU A 12 31.62 -21.59 -29.66
CA LEU A 12 31.00 -22.67 -28.89
C LEU A 12 31.23 -22.49 -27.41
N ILE A 13 32.43 -22.14 -26.95
CA ILE A 13 32.77 -21.91 -25.57
C ILE A 13 32.00 -20.67 -25.03
N SER A 14 31.98 -19.59 -25.83
CA SER A 14 31.25 -18.36 -25.47
C SER A 14 29.75 -18.62 -25.33
N THR A 15 29.12 -19.31 -26.28
CA THR A 15 27.69 -19.62 -26.25
C THR A 15 27.34 -20.55 -25.09
N LYS A 16 28.18 -21.54 -24.76
CA LYS A 16 27.98 -22.38 -23.56
C LYS A 16 28.01 -21.57 -22.25
N LYS A 17 28.93 -20.60 -22.11
CA LYS A 17 28.99 -19.71 -20.96
C LYS A 17 27.74 -18.82 -20.89
N GLN A 18 27.32 -18.26 -22.01
CA GLN A 18 26.09 -17.45 -22.07
C GLN A 18 24.85 -18.24 -21.68
N LEU A 19 24.75 -19.50 -22.16
CA LEU A 19 23.64 -20.38 -21.77
C LEU A 19 23.63 -20.65 -20.27
N GLN A 20 24.80 -20.97 -19.69
CA GLN A 20 24.90 -21.19 -18.24
C GLN A 20 24.47 -19.95 -17.44
N LEU A 21 24.91 -18.75 -17.86
CA LEU A 21 24.52 -17.49 -17.23
C LEU A 21 23.02 -17.23 -17.38
N ALA A 22 22.43 -17.53 -18.55
CA ALA A 22 21.00 -17.36 -18.78
C ALA A 22 20.15 -18.30 -17.88
N VAL A 23 20.57 -19.57 -17.74
CA VAL A 23 19.91 -20.53 -16.84
C VAL A 23 19.97 -20.07 -15.40
N LEU A 24 21.16 -19.67 -14.91
CA LEU A 24 21.31 -19.14 -13.57
C LEU A 24 20.49 -17.86 -13.33
N GLY A 25 20.47 -16.97 -14.32
CA GLY A 25 19.66 -15.75 -14.27
C GLY A 25 18.17 -16.04 -14.17
N TYR A 26 17.68 -17.00 -14.97
CA TYR A 26 16.29 -17.44 -14.93
C TYR A 26 15.92 -18.01 -13.56
N ASP A 27 16.73 -18.91 -13.01
CA ASP A 27 16.52 -19.50 -11.68
C ASP A 27 16.46 -18.45 -10.57
N LEU A 28 17.32 -17.42 -10.65
CA LEU A 28 17.32 -16.33 -9.70
C LEU A 28 16.05 -15.47 -9.80
N LEU A 29 15.59 -15.17 -11.02
CA LEU A 29 14.38 -14.41 -11.25
C LEU A 29 13.15 -15.18 -10.78
N ASP A 30 13.10 -16.49 -11.02
CA ASP A 30 12.01 -17.35 -10.55
C ASP A 30 11.94 -17.40 -9.02
N LYS A 31 13.09 -17.58 -8.35
CA LYS A 31 13.16 -17.52 -6.89
C LYS A 31 12.71 -16.16 -6.35
N LYS A 32 13.17 -15.06 -6.98
CA LYS A 32 12.74 -13.70 -6.62
C LYS A 32 11.22 -13.56 -6.74
N ARG A 33 10.63 -14.00 -7.86
CA ARG A 33 9.18 -13.97 -8.07
C ARG A 33 8.44 -14.72 -6.97
N ASN A 34 8.88 -15.94 -6.64
CA ASN A 34 8.21 -16.78 -5.66
C ASN A 34 8.23 -16.18 -4.25
N VAL A 35 9.32 -15.52 -3.86
CA VAL A 35 9.42 -14.80 -2.57
C VAL A 35 8.50 -13.59 -2.55
N LEU A 36 8.46 -12.80 -3.63
CA LEU A 36 7.58 -11.62 -3.71
C LEU A 36 6.09 -12.01 -3.70
N ILE A 37 5.72 -13.13 -4.33
CA ILE A 37 4.34 -13.65 -4.28
C ILE A 37 3.96 -14.04 -2.83
N LYS A 38 4.85 -14.72 -2.11
CA LYS A 38 4.58 -15.08 -0.70
C LYS A 38 4.38 -13.85 0.17
N GLU A 39 5.24 -12.85 0.04
CA GLU A 39 5.10 -11.58 0.77
C GLU A 39 3.79 -10.86 0.42
N MET A 40 3.45 -10.81 -0.87
CA MET A 40 2.19 -10.21 -1.31
C MET A 40 0.96 -10.94 -0.75
N MET A 41 0.97 -12.27 -0.73
CA MET A 41 -0.15 -13.05 -0.17
C MET A 41 -0.34 -12.80 1.31
N SER A 42 0.75 -12.70 2.09
CA SER A 42 0.68 -12.33 3.50
C SER A 42 0.05 -10.96 3.70
N LEU A 43 0.45 -9.96 2.89
CA LEU A 43 -0.12 -8.62 2.98
C LEU A 43 -1.60 -8.56 2.54
N LEU A 44 -2.03 -9.41 1.61
CA LEU A 44 -3.43 -9.46 1.18
C LEU A 44 -4.39 -9.92 2.28
N ASP A 45 -3.94 -10.80 3.15
CA ASP A 45 -4.74 -11.22 4.31
C ASP A 45 -4.85 -10.08 5.33
N ASP A 46 -3.78 -9.33 5.55
CA ASP A 46 -3.80 -8.12 6.39
C ASP A 46 -4.73 -7.04 5.80
N VAL A 47 -4.71 -6.83 4.47
CA VAL A 47 -5.62 -5.87 3.79
C VAL A 47 -7.08 -6.21 4.05
N LYS A 48 -7.46 -7.48 3.96
CA LYS A 48 -8.86 -7.89 4.15
C LYS A 48 -9.35 -7.53 5.55
N MET A 49 -8.55 -7.88 6.58
CA MET A 49 -8.91 -7.58 7.97
C MET A 49 -9.06 -6.07 8.21
N VAL A 50 -8.08 -5.29 7.75
CA VAL A 50 -8.11 -3.82 7.90
C VAL A 50 -9.26 -3.20 7.12
N ARG A 51 -9.61 -3.72 5.94
CA ARG A 51 -10.71 -3.22 5.11
C ARG A 51 -12.07 -3.45 5.76
N ASP A 52 -12.28 -4.57 6.40
CA ASP A 52 -13.51 -4.85 7.12
C ASP A 52 -13.64 -3.93 8.35
N GLU A 53 -12.57 -3.79 9.13
CA GLU A 53 -12.53 -2.88 10.29
C GLU A 53 -12.76 -1.41 9.90
N ILE A 54 -12.14 -0.94 8.81
CA ILE A 54 -12.30 0.45 8.37
C ILE A 54 -13.72 0.71 7.84
N THR A 55 -14.35 -0.28 7.20
CA THR A 55 -15.73 -0.16 6.71
C THR A 55 -16.69 0.02 7.88
N GLU A 56 -16.55 -0.77 8.93
CA GLU A 56 -17.35 -0.63 10.14
C GLU A 56 -17.08 0.71 10.84
N ALA A 57 -15.82 1.11 10.94
CA ALA A 57 -15.45 2.40 11.53
C ALA A 57 -16.03 3.59 10.76
N TYR A 58 -16.06 3.54 9.42
CA TYR A 58 -16.72 4.57 8.61
C TYR A 58 -18.22 4.62 8.82
N GLN A 59 -18.90 3.48 8.89
CA GLN A 59 -20.34 3.44 9.17
C GLN A 59 -20.64 4.13 10.50
N ASN A 60 -19.95 3.73 11.55
CA ASN A 60 -20.10 4.33 12.88
C ASN A 60 -19.81 5.85 12.89
N ALA A 61 -18.78 6.28 12.16
CA ALA A 61 -18.43 7.70 12.08
C ALA A 61 -19.49 8.53 11.33
N TYR A 62 -20.04 7.99 10.23
CA TYR A 62 -21.10 8.68 9.48
C TYR A 62 -22.43 8.70 10.23
N ASP A 63 -22.77 7.64 10.96
CA ASP A 63 -23.96 7.61 11.82
C ASP A 63 -23.85 8.66 12.94
N ALA A 64 -22.68 8.73 13.61
CA ALA A 64 -22.41 9.76 14.61
C ALA A 64 -22.47 11.19 14.02
N LEU A 65 -21.94 11.39 12.81
CA LEU A 65 -22.01 12.68 12.11
C LEU A 65 -23.46 13.05 11.76
N GLN A 66 -24.25 12.09 11.34
CA GLN A 66 -25.66 12.31 11.04
C GLN A 66 -26.43 12.75 12.31
N GLU A 67 -26.18 12.09 13.44
CA GLU A 67 -26.78 12.50 14.71
C GLU A 67 -26.35 13.91 15.17
N ALA A 68 -25.08 14.26 14.96
CA ALA A 68 -24.57 15.60 15.23
C ALA A 68 -25.27 16.66 14.35
N ASN A 69 -25.40 16.38 13.04
CA ASN A 69 -26.11 17.27 12.11
C ASN A 69 -27.59 17.44 12.43
N ILE A 70 -28.28 16.40 12.89
CA ILE A 70 -29.68 16.48 13.32
C ILE A 70 -29.83 17.41 14.53
N SER A 71 -28.84 17.39 15.44
CA SER A 71 -28.93 18.15 16.67
C SER A 71 -28.51 19.63 16.56
N LEU A 72 -27.55 19.94 15.68
CA LEU A 72 -26.96 21.29 15.55
C LEU A 72 -27.19 21.94 14.18
N GLY A 73 -27.73 21.22 13.21
CA GLY A 73 -27.75 21.64 11.81
C GLY A 73 -26.41 21.38 11.13
N LEU A 74 -26.15 22.05 10.01
CA LEU A 74 -24.91 21.86 9.23
C LEU A 74 -23.70 22.38 10.03
N ILE A 75 -22.78 21.46 10.34
CA ILE A 75 -21.58 21.74 11.14
C ILE A 75 -20.35 22.12 10.30
N SER A 76 -20.54 22.61 9.06
CA SER A 76 -19.46 22.99 8.15
C SER A 76 -18.46 23.96 8.75
N ASP A 77 -18.91 24.89 9.58
CA ASP A 77 -18.06 25.89 10.23
C ASP A 77 -17.13 25.26 11.29
N LEU A 78 -17.60 24.18 11.96
CA LEU A 78 -16.78 23.44 12.92
C LEU A 78 -15.72 22.61 12.22
N VAL A 79 -16.03 22.05 11.04
CA VAL A 79 -15.08 21.26 10.25
C VAL A 79 -13.93 22.11 9.73
N THR A 80 -14.19 23.34 9.29
CA THR A 80 -13.15 24.27 8.81
C THR A 80 -12.18 24.73 9.90
N ALA A 81 -12.60 24.67 11.17
CA ALA A 81 -11.74 24.99 12.30
C ALA A 81 -10.79 23.84 12.68
N THR A 82 -11.00 22.64 12.16
CA THR A 82 -10.17 21.47 12.48
C THR A 82 -8.82 21.55 11.75
N PRO A 83 -7.68 21.53 12.46
CA PRO A 83 -6.37 21.65 11.83
C PRO A 83 -6.01 20.39 11.03
N ILE A 84 -5.25 20.58 9.95
CA ILE A 84 -4.68 19.47 9.19
C ILE A 84 -3.55 18.84 9.99
N ASP A 85 -3.58 17.52 10.10
CA ASP A 85 -2.57 16.77 10.82
C ASP A 85 -1.42 16.37 9.87
N TYR A 86 -0.19 16.72 10.25
CA TYR A 86 1.04 16.40 9.53
C TYR A 86 1.87 15.30 10.24
N GLY A 87 1.29 14.58 11.18
CA GLY A 87 1.99 13.57 12.01
C GLY A 87 2.36 12.28 11.28
N ILE A 88 2.38 12.25 9.94
CA ILE A 88 2.72 11.07 9.15
C ILE A 88 4.18 11.13 8.73
N SER A 89 4.95 10.10 9.03
CA SER A 89 6.30 9.88 8.53
C SER A 89 6.39 8.59 7.73
N ILE A 90 7.10 8.63 6.59
CA ILE A 90 7.23 7.50 5.67
C ILE A 90 8.69 7.05 5.66
N ALA A 91 8.93 5.81 6.05
CA ALA A 91 10.19 5.11 5.87
C ALA A 91 10.03 4.03 4.78
N TYR A 92 11.13 3.52 4.27
CA TYR A 92 11.09 2.44 3.28
C TYR A 92 11.86 1.23 3.79
N ARG A 93 11.29 0.04 3.64
CA ARG A 93 11.98 -1.23 3.81
C ARG A 93 12.16 -1.90 2.45
N SER A 94 13.27 -2.62 2.26
CA SER A 94 13.52 -3.35 1.00
C SER A 94 13.22 -4.83 1.17
N VAL A 95 12.38 -5.37 0.29
CA VAL A 95 12.10 -6.81 0.18
C VAL A 95 12.53 -7.25 -1.21
N MET A 96 13.60 -8.05 -1.29
CA MET A 96 14.18 -8.53 -2.56
C MET A 96 14.46 -7.40 -3.58
N GLY A 97 14.87 -6.20 -3.09
CA GLY A 97 15.15 -5.03 -3.92
C GLY A 97 13.90 -4.25 -4.34
N VAL A 98 12.73 -4.53 -3.76
CA VAL A 98 11.52 -3.72 -3.88
C VAL A 98 11.38 -2.86 -2.65
N GLU A 99 11.32 -1.56 -2.82
CA GLU A 99 11.10 -0.62 -1.72
C GLU A 99 9.61 -0.59 -1.34
N ILE A 100 9.31 -1.03 -0.12
CA ILE A 100 7.97 -1.05 0.44
C ILE A 100 7.86 0.06 1.48
N PRO A 101 6.85 0.94 1.40
CA PRO A 101 6.66 1.99 2.39
C PRO A 101 6.26 1.41 3.74
N LYS A 102 6.81 1.98 4.79
CA LYS A 102 6.37 1.78 6.17
C LYS A 102 5.95 3.14 6.71
N ILE A 103 4.67 3.26 7.02
CA ILE A 103 4.10 4.52 7.50
C ILE A 103 4.06 4.50 9.02
N THR A 104 4.65 5.51 9.64
CA THR A 104 4.55 5.72 11.09
C THR A 104 3.68 6.93 11.33
N TYR A 105 2.57 6.74 12.03
CA TYR A 105 1.70 7.81 12.45
C TYR A 105 2.04 8.22 13.89
N HIS A 106 2.43 9.47 14.07
CA HIS A 106 2.67 10.07 15.39
C HIS A 106 1.35 10.61 15.91
N LYS A 107 0.69 9.82 16.74
CA LYS A 107 -0.58 10.16 17.33
C LYS A 107 -0.46 11.47 18.13
N GLN A 108 -1.16 12.50 17.68
CA GLN A 108 -1.28 13.73 18.44
C GLN A 108 -2.41 13.63 19.46
N PRO A 109 -2.30 14.29 20.62
CA PRO A 109 -3.39 14.33 21.56
C PRO A 109 -4.61 14.99 20.90
N MET A 110 -5.79 14.42 21.15
CA MET A 110 -7.04 14.96 20.66
C MET A 110 -7.31 16.29 21.34
N VAL A 111 -7.14 17.37 20.60
CA VAL A 111 -7.40 18.74 21.08
C VAL A 111 -8.64 19.25 20.35
N CYS A 112 -9.67 19.62 21.09
CA CYS A 112 -10.83 20.29 20.53
C CYS A 112 -10.41 21.67 20.04
N SER A 113 -10.31 21.83 18.71
CA SER A 113 -9.94 23.08 18.03
C SER A 113 -11.14 23.92 17.60
N TYR A 114 -12.34 23.39 17.80
CA TYR A 114 -13.58 24.09 17.49
C TYR A 114 -14.18 24.76 18.75
N ASN A 115 -15.02 25.76 18.51
CA ASN A 115 -15.61 26.55 19.58
C ASN A 115 -16.62 25.74 20.38
N MET A 116 -16.38 25.55 21.70
CA MET A 116 -17.24 24.76 22.59
C MET A 116 -18.65 25.34 22.75
N ASP A 117 -18.83 26.66 22.60
CA ASP A 117 -20.15 27.29 22.72
C ASP A 117 -21.14 26.88 21.63
N ARG A 118 -20.62 26.34 20.49
CA ARG A 118 -21.42 25.89 19.35
C ARG A 118 -21.35 24.38 19.11
N SER A 119 -20.78 23.63 20.05
CA SER A 119 -20.66 22.17 19.96
C SER A 119 -21.52 21.48 21.02
N ASN A 120 -21.76 20.20 20.82
CA ASN A 120 -22.39 19.33 21.82
C ASN A 120 -21.64 17.99 21.87
N SER A 121 -21.98 17.16 22.86
CA SER A 121 -21.35 15.84 23.06
C SER A 121 -21.47 14.90 21.83
N LYS A 122 -22.45 15.12 20.94
CA LYS A 122 -22.59 14.34 19.70
C LYS A 122 -21.52 14.69 18.67
N VAL A 123 -21.13 15.97 18.60
CA VAL A 123 -20.00 16.41 17.76
C VAL A 123 -18.68 15.84 18.29
N ASP A 124 -18.48 15.84 19.60
CA ASP A 124 -17.29 15.28 20.22
C ASP A 124 -17.17 13.78 19.92
N TYR A 125 -18.28 13.06 20.01
CA TYR A 125 -18.35 11.63 19.67
C TYR A 125 -18.07 11.39 18.18
N ALA A 126 -18.66 12.17 17.28
CA ALA A 126 -18.38 12.08 15.85
C ALA A 126 -16.89 12.35 15.55
N TYR A 127 -16.31 13.36 16.21
CA TYR A 127 -14.88 13.67 16.09
C TYR A 127 -13.99 12.49 16.52
N GLU A 128 -14.30 11.83 17.62
CA GLU A 128 -13.60 10.64 18.11
C GLU A 128 -13.71 9.48 17.11
N CYS A 129 -14.90 9.22 16.56
CA CYS A 129 -15.10 8.20 15.53
C CYS A 129 -14.26 8.47 14.28
N PHE A 130 -14.24 9.71 13.75
CA PHE A 130 -13.42 10.08 12.62
C PHE A 130 -11.92 10.03 12.93
N TYR A 131 -11.52 10.28 14.16
CA TYR A 131 -10.13 10.13 14.57
C TYR A 131 -9.70 8.66 14.49
N ARG A 132 -10.55 7.72 14.89
CA ARG A 132 -10.32 6.28 14.72
C ARG A 132 -10.21 5.89 13.24
N VAL A 133 -11.12 6.40 12.40
CA VAL A 133 -11.09 6.18 10.93
C VAL A 133 -9.77 6.66 10.35
N LYS A 134 -9.27 7.82 10.77
CA LYS A 134 -7.97 8.36 10.33
C LYS A 134 -6.82 7.39 10.64
N GLU A 135 -6.77 6.84 11.85
CA GLU A 135 -5.74 5.85 12.23
C GLU A 135 -5.77 4.62 11.32
N LEU A 136 -6.96 4.06 11.10
CA LEU A 136 -7.14 2.89 10.23
C LEU A 136 -6.81 3.20 8.74
N THR A 137 -7.12 4.41 8.28
CA THR A 137 -6.80 4.84 6.92
C THR A 137 -5.28 4.88 6.67
N VAL A 138 -4.50 5.28 7.66
CA VAL A 138 -3.03 5.27 7.55
C VAL A 138 -2.50 3.85 7.41
N VAL A 139 -3.02 2.91 8.20
CA VAL A 139 -2.64 1.49 8.12
C VAL A 139 -3.03 0.90 6.76
N LEU A 140 -4.25 1.18 6.30
CA LEU A 140 -4.72 0.73 4.99
C LEU A 140 -3.83 1.26 3.86
N ALA A 141 -3.48 2.55 3.91
CA ALA A 141 -2.61 3.17 2.91
C ALA A 141 -1.22 2.52 2.84
N GLU A 142 -0.64 2.14 3.99
CA GLU A 142 0.63 1.40 4.03
C GLU A 142 0.52 0.07 3.29
N VAL A 143 -0.49 -0.73 3.63
CA VAL A 143 -0.62 -2.09 3.10
C VAL A 143 -1.00 -2.07 1.63
N GLU A 144 -1.95 -1.22 1.20
CA GLU A 144 -2.35 -1.10 -0.20
C GLU A 144 -1.18 -0.64 -1.10
N ASN A 145 -0.41 0.36 -0.70
CA ASN A 145 0.75 0.80 -1.46
C ASN A 145 1.85 -0.29 -1.52
N SER A 146 2.01 -1.05 -0.46
CA SER A 146 2.95 -2.19 -0.42
C SER A 146 2.55 -3.26 -1.42
N VAL A 147 1.28 -3.67 -1.42
CA VAL A 147 0.73 -4.64 -2.37
C VAL A 147 0.86 -4.14 -3.81
N TYR A 148 0.53 -2.88 -4.07
CA TYR A 148 0.64 -2.30 -5.40
C TYR A 148 2.08 -2.34 -5.95
N ARG A 149 3.08 -1.98 -5.15
CA ARG A 149 4.49 -2.02 -5.54
C ARG A 149 4.98 -3.45 -5.80
N LEU A 150 4.60 -4.40 -4.94
CA LEU A 150 4.92 -5.81 -5.12
C LEU A 150 4.28 -6.37 -6.39
N ALA A 151 2.99 -6.11 -6.63
CA ALA A 151 2.27 -6.58 -7.80
C ALA A 151 2.90 -6.06 -9.10
N ASN A 152 3.24 -4.78 -9.19
CA ASN A 152 3.91 -4.20 -10.36
C ASN A 152 5.27 -4.85 -10.63
N THR A 153 6.04 -5.12 -9.57
CA THR A 153 7.34 -5.78 -9.70
C THR A 153 7.19 -7.24 -10.16
N ILE A 154 6.20 -7.96 -9.61
CA ILE A 154 5.90 -9.35 -10.02
C ILE A 154 5.50 -9.39 -11.50
N LEU A 155 4.61 -8.48 -11.94
CA LEU A 155 4.22 -8.37 -13.35
C LEU A 155 5.43 -8.12 -14.26
N SER A 156 6.32 -7.21 -13.86
CA SER A 156 7.56 -6.95 -14.61
C SER A 156 8.45 -8.19 -14.70
N LEU A 157 8.59 -8.95 -13.61
CA LEU A 157 9.37 -10.20 -13.61
C LEU A 157 8.75 -11.27 -14.49
N ILE A 158 7.42 -11.39 -14.53
CA ILE A 158 6.71 -12.32 -15.42
C ILE A 158 6.97 -11.94 -16.88
N HIS A 159 6.89 -10.67 -17.24
CA HIS A 159 7.18 -10.22 -18.61
C HIS A 159 8.62 -10.50 -19.05
N ILE A 160 9.58 -10.48 -18.14
CA ILE A 160 10.98 -10.79 -18.43
C ILE A 160 11.18 -12.31 -18.58
N SER A 161 10.57 -13.10 -17.69
CA SER A 161 10.76 -14.56 -17.67
C SER A 161 9.90 -15.30 -18.69
N GLU A 162 8.72 -14.78 -19.02
CA GLU A 162 7.77 -15.36 -19.95
C GLU A 162 7.33 -14.30 -20.97
N PRO A 163 8.21 -13.91 -21.92
CA PRO A 163 7.84 -12.94 -22.94
C PRO A 163 6.69 -13.50 -23.76
N THR A 164 5.58 -12.76 -23.83
CA THR A 164 4.44 -13.10 -24.68
C THR A 164 4.94 -13.33 -26.09
N ARG A 165 4.76 -14.54 -26.61
CA ARG A 165 4.94 -14.82 -28.03
C ARG A 165 3.92 -13.97 -28.78
N HIS A 166 4.38 -12.88 -29.39
CA HIS A 166 3.62 -12.26 -30.47
C HIS A 166 3.63 -13.25 -31.65
N LEU A 167 2.50 -13.94 -31.81
CA LEU A 167 2.17 -14.68 -33.02
C LEU A 167 1.92 -13.68 -34.17
#